data_a6e9bb269a26721addec5dc06bd7f2e8
#
_entry.id   a6e9bb269a26721addec5dc06bd7f2e8
#
_cell.length_a   1.000
_cell.length_b   1.000
_cell.length_c   1.000
_cell.angle_alpha   90.00
_cell.angle_beta   90.00
_cell.angle_gamma   90.00
#
_symmetry.space_group_name_H-M   'P 1'
#
loop_
_entity.id
_entity.type
_entity.pdbx_description
1 polymer ?
#
loop_
_entity_poly.entity_id
_entity_poly.type
_entity_poly.pdbx_seq_one_letter_code
_entity_poly.pdbx_strand_id
1 'polypeptide(L)'
;MYSGRDAPGWHGMTTTEIIGPQSTMREVLEAYPGAQRALFRRYHIGGCSQCGFQPTETLKQVCARNGGLNVDQVLEHIRTSHEQDAKILIEPKELAEWLKQDAKIRLLDVRSREEFEAVRIEGSVLMSQPLTQEIMAEGTNSRPLVIIDHQGKQGLDAAAYFMGHGLTNVRCLRGGIDAWSQEVDTGMRRYRLG
;
A
#
# COMPACT_ATOMS: atom_id res chain seq x y z
N MET A 1 3.33 -8.25 -53.87
CA MET A 1 4.04 -9.12 -52.90
C MET A 1 4.88 -8.26 -52.00
N TYR A 2 4.39 -7.91 -50.82
CA TYR A 2 5.20 -7.39 -49.73
C TYR A 2 4.70 -8.03 -48.45
N SER A 3 5.54 -8.86 -47.89
CA SER A 3 5.32 -9.65 -46.69
C SER A 3 5.31 -8.72 -45.48
N GLY A 4 4.26 -8.83 -44.67
CA GLY A 4 4.19 -8.24 -43.33
C GLY A 4 5.26 -8.83 -42.44
N ARG A 5 5.97 -7.97 -41.71
CA ARG A 5 6.83 -8.35 -40.58
C ARG A 5 6.00 -8.16 -39.31
N ASP A 6 5.72 -9.27 -38.67
CA ASP A 6 5.11 -9.32 -37.35
C ASP A 6 5.98 -8.56 -36.35
N ALA A 7 5.39 -7.58 -35.70
CA ALA A 7 5.98 -6.95 -34.53
C ALA A 7 5.95 -7.94 -33.35
N PRO A 8 7.05 -8.12 -32.61
CA PRO A 8 7.03 -8.99 -31.43
C PRO A 8 6.09 -8.41 -30.38
N GLY A 9 5.08 -9.19 -30.01
CA GLY A 9 4.16 -8.85 -28.93
C GLY A 9 4.91 -8.69 -27.61
N TRP A 10 4.84 -7.50 -27.06
CA TRP A 10 5.22 -7.22 -25.67
C TRP A 10 4.16 -7.85 -24.78
N HIS A 11 4.35 -9.11 -24.41
CA HIS A 11 3.62 -9.69 -23.30
C HIS A 11 4.17 -9.04 -22.04
N GLY A 12 3.32 -8.30 -21.34
CA GLY A 12 3.65 -7.67 -20.06
C GLY A 12 4.05 -8.73 -19.04
N MET A 13 5.36 -8.95 -18.88
CA MET A 13 5.90 -9.67 -17.73
C MET A 13 5.62 -8.79 -16.51
N THR A 14 4.75 -9.25 -15.64
CA THR A 14 4.56 -8.60 -14.34
C THR A 14 5.89 -8.66 -13.60
N THR A 15 6.37 -7.53 -13.14
CA THR A 15 7.64 -7.33 -12.41
C THR A 15 7.80 -8.31 -11.22
N THR A 16 6.72 -8.95 -10.81
CA THR A 16 6.61 -9.89 -9.69
C THR A 16 7.36 -11.21 -9.91
N GLU A 17 7.58 -11.64 -11.16
CA GLU A 17 8.27 -12.91 -11.45
C GLU A 17 9.81 -12.82 -11.37
N ILE A 18 10.35 -11.63 -11.28
CA ILE A 18 11.80 -11.39 -11.36
C ILE A 18 12.47 -11.35 -9.97
N ILE A 19 11.70 -11.16 -8.88
CA ILE A 19 12.26 -11.03 -7.54
C ILE A 19 12.71 -12.37 -6.97
N GLY A 20 13.99 -12.43 -6.62
CA GLY A 20 14.67 -13.60 -6.10
C GLY A 20 15.68 -13.29 -5.01
N PRO A 21 16.47 -14.29 -4.57
CA PRO A 21 17.46 -14.13 -3.49
C PRO A 21 18.51 -13.05 -3.74
N GLN A 22 18.86 -12.79 -4.99
CA GLN A 22 19.87 -11.80 -5.39
C GLN A 22 19.28 -10.41 -5.67
N SER A 23 17.97 -10.26 -5.64
CA SER A 23 17.32 -8.95 -5.80
C SER A 23 17.70 -8.05 -4.64
N THR A 24 18.02 -6.81 -4.97
CA THR A 24 18.30 -5.77 -3.97
C THR A 24 17.03 -5.42 -3.20
N MET A 25 17.18 -4.89 -2.00
CA MET A 25 16.03 -4.45 -1.21
C MET A 25 15.25 -3.32 -1.88
N ARG A 26 15.92 -2.51 -2.70
CA ARG A 26 15.23 -1.53 -3.56
C ARG A 26 14.26 -2.22 -4.52
N GLU A 27 14.73 -3.20 -5.29
CA GLU A 27 13.91 -3.96 -6.24
C GLU A 27 12.77 -4.70 -5.53
N VAL A 28 13.06 -5.29 -4.36
CA VAL A 28 12.04 -5.95 -3.53
C VAL A 28 10.94 -4.97 -3.10
N LEU A 29 11.30 -3.76 -2.65
CA LEU A 29 10.33 -2.75 -2.21
C LEU A 29 9.58 -2.09 -3.37
N GLU A 30 10.19 -2.01 -4.54
CA GLU A 30 9.53 -1.54 -5.76
C GLU A 30 8.46 -2.55 -6.23
N ALA A 31 8.79 -3.84 -6.23
CA ALA A 31 7.86 -4.91 -6.61
C ALA A 31 6.79 -5.18 -5.54
N TYR A 32 7.16 -5.11 -4.27
CA TYR A 32 6.31 -5.39 -3.12
C TYR A 32 6.34 -4.23 -2.13
N PRO A 33 5.55 -3.17 -2.30
CA PRO A 33 5.56 -1.98 -1.42
C PRO A 33 5.35 -2.28 0.06
N GLY A 34 4.61 -3.36 0.38
CA GLY A 34 4.38 -3.85 1.75
C GLY A 34 5.50 -4.74 2.32
N ALA A 35 6.59 -5.02 1.56
CA ALA A 35 7.61 -5.97 1.99
C ALA A 35 8.33 -5.57 3.28
N GLN A 36 8.59 -4.28 3.50
CA GLN A 36 9.20 -3.81 4.75
C GLN A 36 8.32 -4.15 5.96
N ARG A 37 7.01 -3.91 5.86
CA ARG A 37 6.04 -4.27 6.90
C ARG A 37 6.00 -5.78 7.12
N ALA A 38 5.98 -6.58 6.06
CA ALA A 38 5.99 -8.04 6.14
C ALA A 38 7.25 -8.56 6.85
N LEU A 39 8.41 -8.03 6.49
CA LEU A 39 9.69 -8.37 7.13
C LEU A 39 9.71 -7.98 8.62
N PHE A 40 9.20 -6.81 8.96
CA PHE A 40 9.16 -6.36 10.34
C PHE A 40 8.22 -7.20 11.20
N ARG A 41 6.99 -7.46 10.72
CA ARG A 41 5.98 -8.21 11.49
C ARG A 41 6.39 -9.62 11.85
N ARG A 42 7.12 -10.30 10.98
CA ARG A 42 7.48 -11.71 11.20
C ARG A 42 8.91 -11.91 11.68
N TYR A 43 9.84 -11.09 11.23
CA TYR A 43 11.27 -11.27 11.44
C TYR A 43 11.93 -10.13 12.20
N HIS A 44 11.16 -9.09 12.56
CA HIS A 44 11.64 -7.86 13.22
C HIS A 44 12.75 -7.12 12.43
N ILE A 45 12.73 -7.24 11.10
CA ILE A 45 13.69 -6.59 10.20
C ILE A 45 13.06 -5.30 9.67
N GLY A 46 13.76 -4.16 9.81
CA GLY A 46 13.36 -2.88 9.18
C GLY A 46 12.40 -2.03 9.99
N GLY A 47 12.32 -2.20 11.30
CA GLY A 47 11.46 -1.40 12.18
C GLY A 47 11.92 0.04 12.40
N CYS A 48 13.17 0.37 12.10
CA CYS A 48 13.68 1.73 12.05
C CYS A 48 14.46 1.95 10.75
N SER A 49 14.56 3.21 10.30
CA SER A 49 15.24 3.59 9.06
C SER A 49 16.73 3.22 9.01
N GLN A 50 17.35 2.94 10.17
CA GLN A 50 18.77 2.61 10.27
C GLN A 50 19.05 1.13 10.65
N CYS A 51 18.05 0.41 11.16
CA CYS A 51 18.25 -0.94 11.74
C CYS A 51 17.91 -2.09 10.78
N GLY A 52 17.36 -1.80 9.61
CA GLY A 52 16.78 -2.83 8.76
C GLY A 52 17.74 -3.36 7.70
N PHE A 53 17.96 -2.59 6.68
CA PHE A 53 18.75 -2.96 5.50
C PHE A 53 19.07 -1.72 4.66
N GLN A 54 20.11 -1.83 3.84
CA GLN A 54 20.41 -0.81 2.84
C GLN A 54 19.68 -1.13 1.53
N PRO A 55 19.25 -0.13 0.76
CA PRO A 55 18.58 -0.35 -0.52
C PRO A 55 19.38 -1.19 -1.52
N THR A 56 20.71 -1.19 -1.39
CA THR A 56 21.66 -1.92 -2.24
C THR A 56 21.97 -3.34 -1.77
N GLU A 57 21.61 -3.70 -0.53
CA GLU A 57 21.79 -5.08 -0.03
C GLU A 57 20.82 -6.01 -0.76
N THR A 58 21.27 -7.24 -1.06
CA THR A 58 20.40 -8.29 -1.59
C THR A 58 19.56 -8.89 -0.47
N LEU A 59 18.38 -9.43 -0.81
CA LEU A 59 17.54 -10.14 0.15
C LEU A 59 18.31 -11.28 0.85
N LYS A 60 19.18 -12.00 0.10
CA LYS A 60 20.05 -13.04 0.66
C LYS A 60 20.99 -12.49 1.72
N GLN A 61 21.62 -11.33 1.50
CA GLN A 61 22.49 -10.69 2.48
C GLN A 61 21.72 -10.28 3.73
N VAL A 62 20.55 -9.70 3.57
CA VAL A 62 19.66 -9.33 4.68
C VAL A 62 19.27 -10.56 5.49
N CYS A 63 18.87 -11.67 4.86
CA CYS A 63 18.55 -12.93 5.53
C CYS A 63 19.74 -13.52 6.28
N ALA A 64 20.92 -13.54 5.66
CA ALA A 64 22.13 -14.06 6.27
C ALA A 64 22.53 -13.31 7.55
N ARG A 65 22.46 -11.97 7.51
CA ARG A 65 22.77 -11.09 8.64
C ARG A 65 21.76 -11.19 9.79
N ASN A 66 20.52 -11.53 9.50
CA ASN A 66 19.45 -11.63 10.49
C ASN A 66 19.19 -13.08 10.93
N GLY A 67 20.24 -13.78 11.35
CA GLY A 67 20.15 -15.12 11.91
C GLY A 67 20.14 -16.25 10.90
N GLY A 68 20.55 -16.01 9.65
CA GLY A 68 20.59 -17.04 8.60
C GLY A 68 19.20 -17.52 8.18
N LEU A 69 18.25 -16.60 8.06
CA LEU A 69 16.89 -16.91 7.64
C LEU A 69 16.87 -17.60 6.26
N ASN A 70 15.96 -18.55 6.09
CA ASN A 70 15.74 -19.19 4.80
C ASN A 70 15.13 -18.17 3.82
N VAL A 71 15.86 -17.85 2.75
CA VAL A 71 15.49 -16.80 1.79
C VAL A 71 14.19 -17.13 1.06
N ASP A 72 13.97 -18.40 0.72
CA ASP A 72 12.76 -18.83 0.00
C ASP A 72 11.51 -18.68 0.88
N GLN A 73 11.64 -18.98 2.17
CA GLN A 73 10.53 -18.75 3.13
C GLN A 73 10.26 -17.26 3.34
N VAL A 74 11.30 -16.43 3.33
CA VAL A 74 11.14 -14.97 3.42
C VAL A 74 10.46 -14.42 2.17
N LEU A 75 10.87 -14.87 0.99
CA LEU A 75 10.22 -14.50 -0.29
C LEU A 75 8.75 -14.91 -0.32
N GLU A 76 8.46 -16.14 0.07
CA GLU A 76 7.08 -16.64 0.13
C GLU A 76 6.23 -15.83 1.10
N HIS A 77 6.79 -15.46 2.26
CA HIS A 77 6.10 -14.61 3.21
C HIS A 77 5.82 -13.20 2.63
N ILE A 78 6.77 -12.59 1.91
CA ILE A 78 6.58 -11.30 1.26
C ILE A 78 5.47 -11.39 0.21
N ARG A 79 5.47 -12.44 -0.63
CA ARG A 79 4.44 -12.68 -1.66
C ARG A 79 3.05 -12.85 -1.05
N THR A 80 2.93 -13.72 -0.06
CA THR A 80 1.66 -13.95 0.63
C THR A 80 1.14 -12.68 1.29
N SER A 81 2.02 -11.88 1.91
CA SER A 81 1.64 -10.59 2.50
C SER A 81 1.17 -9.61 1.44
N HIS A 82 1.82 -9.57 0.28
CA HIS A 82 1.41 -8.73 -0.84
C HIS A 82 0.02 -9.12 -1.39
N GLU A 83 -0.25 -10.42 -1.53
CA GLU A 83 -1.57 -10.92 -1.94
C GLU A 83 -2.67 -10.56 -0.92
N GLN A 84 -2.33 -10.58 0.37
CA GLN A 84 -3.25 -10.15 1.42
C GLN A 84 -3.50 -8.64 1.35
N ASP A 85 -2.45 -7.84 1.13
CA ASP A 85 -2.56 -6.40 0.95
C ASP A 85 -3.44 -6.06 -0.28
N ALA A 86 -3.28 -6.79 -1.38
CA ALA A 86 -4.09 -6.60 -2.59
C ALA A 86 -5.60 -6.75 -2.32
N LYS A 87 -6.00 -7.62 -1.38
CA LYS A 87 -7.41 -7.84 -1.03
C LYS A 87 -8.05 -6.65 -0.30
N ILE A 88 -7.25 -5.81 0.33
CA ILE A 88 -7.74 -4.62 1.05
C ILE A 88 -7.56 -3.33 0.26
N LEU A 89 -6.94 -3.39 -0.91
CA LEU A 89 -6.88 -2.24 -1.82
C LEU A 89 -8.22 -2.03 -2.52
N ILE A 90 -8.55 -0.75 -2.73
CA ILE A 90 -9.67 -0.33 -3.57
C ILE A 90 -9.12 0.59 -4.67
N GLU A 91 -9.54 0.35 -5.90
CA GLU A 91 -9.16 1.15 -7.04
C GLU A 91 -9.79 2.56 -6.97
N PRO A 92 -9.11 3.64 -7.43
CA PRO A 92 -9.66 4.99 -7.38
C PRO A 92 -11.03 5.11 -8.06
N LYS A 93 -11.19 4.52 -9.23
CA LYS A 93 -12.47 4.54 -9.97
C LYS A 93 -13.56 3.75 -9.26
N GLU A 94 -13.22 2.63 -8.66
CA GLU A 94 -14.16 1.82 -7.86
C GLU A 94 -14.63 2.60 -6.63
N LEU A 95 -13.72 3.26 -5.91
CA LEU A 95 -14.09 4.13 -4.79
C LEU A 95 -15.00 5.27 -5.26
N ALA A 96 -14.74 5.88 -6.40
CA ALA A 96 -15.59 6.93 -6.95
C ALA A 96 -17.02 6.44 -7.20
N GLU A 97 -17.19 5.21 -7.69
CA GLU A 97 -18.51 4.61 -7.87
C GLU A 97 -19.19 4.28 -6.51
N TRP A 98 -18.43 3.78 -5.54
CA TRP A 98 -18.96 3.54 -4.21
C TRP A 98 -19.48 4.82 -3.55
N LEU A 99 -18.73 5.92 -3.66
CA LEU A 99 -19.12 7.23 -3.09
C LEU A 99 -20.41 7.80 -3.72
N LYS A 100 -20.69 7.48 -4.98
CA LYS A 100 -21.97 7.85 -5.62
C LYS A 100 -23.16 7.03 -5.10
N GLN A 101 -22.91 5.78 -4.68
CA GLN A 101 -23.95 4.84 -4.29
C GLN A 101 -24.24 4.85 -2.79
N ASP A 102 -23.23 5.08 -1.96
CA ASP A 102 -23.34 5.02 -0.50
C ASP A 102 -22.59 6.18 0.17
N ALA A 103 -23.34 7.15 0.68
CA ALA A 103 -22.81 8.27 1.46
C ALA A 103 -22.31 7.88 2.88
N LYS A 104 -22.48 6.61 3.29
CA LYS A 104 -22.05 6.14 4.62
C LYS A 104 -20.58 5.71 4.67
N ILE A 105 -19.89 5.66 3.53
CA ILE A 105 -18.48 5.34 3.50
C ILE A 105 -17.69 6.43 4.23
N ARG A 106 -16.82 6.02 5.15
CA ARG A 106 -15.93 6.93 5.86
C ARG A 106 -14.59 6.98 5.14
N LEU A 107 -14.19 8.17 4.70
CA LEU A 107 -12.86 8.42 4.13
C LEU A 107 -11.96 8.97 5.24
N LEU A 108 -10.93 8.20 5.62
CA LEU A 108 -9.96 8.58 6.66
C LEU A 108 -8.62 8.91 6.02
N ASP A 109 -8.24 10.18 6.08
CA ASP A 109 -6.95 10.65 5.58
C ASP A 109 -5.90 10.55 6.68
N VAL A 110 -4.81 9.83 6.42
CA VAL A 110 -3.73 9.57 7.39
C VAL A 110 -2.48 10.39 7.11
N ARG A 111 -2.56 11.38 6.21
CA ARG A 111 -1.47 12.31 5.90
C ARG A 111 -1.28 13.36 6.99
N SER A 112 -0.30 14.24 6.78
CA SER A 112 -0.13 15.40 7.65
C SER A 112 -1.30 16.39 7.51
N ARG A 113 -1.45 17.27 8.52
CA ARG A 113 -2.46 18.33 8.49
C ARG A 113 -2.24 19.28 7.31
N GLU A 114 -1.00 19.64 7.05
CA GLU A 114 -0.60 20.55 5.98
C GLU A 114 -0.98 19.98 4.60
N GLU A 115 -0.74 18.68 4.38
CA GLU A 115 -1.13 18.01 3.14
C GLU A 115 -2.65 17.96 2.98
N PHE A 116 -3.36 17.63 4.05
CA PHE A 116 -4.82 17.56 4.05
C PHE A 116 -5.48 18.92 3.80
N GLU A 117 -4.95 19.99 4.42
CA GLU A 117 -5.44 21.36 4.20
C GLU A 117 -5.14 21.87 2.80
N ALA A 118 -3.98 21.48 2.23
CA ALA A 118 -3.60 21.88 0.88
C ALA A 118 -4.46 21.23 -0.20
N VAL A 119 -4.78 19.93 -0.05
CA VAL A 119 -5.61 19.18 -0.99
C VAL A 119 -6.15 17.92 -0.33
N ARG A 120 -7.43 17.58 -0.55
CA ARG A 120 -8.08 16.38 -0.02
C ARG A 120 -9.17 15.87 -0.94
N ILE A 121 -9.53 14.61 -0.80
CA ILE A 121 -10.74 14.07 -1.41
C ILE A 121 -11.94 14.62 -0.65
N GLU A 122 -12.95 15.09 -1.37
CA GLU A 122 -14.17 15.62 -0.76
C GLU A 122 -14.83 14.60 0.17
N GLY A 123 -15.27 15.05 1.34
CA GLY A 123 -15.85 14.20 2.37
C GLY A 123 -14.84 13.42 3.21
N SER A 124 -13.54 13.51 2.92
CA SER A 124 -12.53 12.89 3.78
C SER A 124 -12.32 13.67 5.08
N VAL A 125 -11.92 12.95 6.12
CA VAL A 125 -11.64 13.49 7.46
C VAL A 125 -10.21 13.13 7.84
N LEU A 126 -9.46 14.11 8.35
CA LEU A 126 -8.11 13.88 8.83
C LEU A 126 -8.11 12.99 10.07
N MET A 127 -7.22 12.00 10.08
CA MET A 127 -7.06 11.12 11.24
C MET A 127 -6.68 11.91 12.49
N SER A 128 -7.36 11.61 13.59
CA SER A 128 -7.07 12.15 14.92
C SER A 128 -7.30 11.08 15.97
N GLN A 129 -6.70 11.27 17.15
CA GLN A 129 -6.88 10.32 18.26
C GLN A 129 -8.36 10.15 18.66
N PRO A 130 -9.17 11.21 18.82
CA PRO A 130 -10.60 11.06 19.14
C PRO A 130 -11.37 10.29 18.05
N LEU A 131 -11.11 10.61 16.77
CA LEU A 131 -11.76 9.93 15.66
C LEU A 131 -11.35 8.45 15.57
N THR A 132 -10.08 8.12 15.84
CA THR A 132 -9.62 6.73 15.90
C THR A 132 -10.35 5.96 17.00
N GLN A 133 -10.53 6.55 18.19
CA GLN A 133 -11.28 5.92 19.28
C GLN A 133 -12.76 5.73 18.93
N GLU A 134 -13.39 6.70 18.27
CA GLU A 134 -14.76 6.60 17.78
C GLU A 134 -14.91 5.42 16.79
N ILE A 135 -14.03 5.34 15.79
CA ILE A 135 -14.02 4.26 14.80
C ILE A 135 -13.85 2.90 15.46
N MET A 136 -12.93 2.79 16.43
CA MET A 136 -12.70 1.55 17.18
C MET A 136 -13.93 1.13 18.00
N ALA A 137 -14.65 2.08 18.57
CA ALA A 137 -15.86 1.81 19.37
C ALA A 137 -17.01 1.28 18.52
N GLU A 138 -17.07 1.55 17.22
CA GLU A 138 -18.06 0.98 16.30
C GLU A 138 -17.86 -0.53 16.08
N GLY A 139 -16.64 -1.04 16.23
CA GLY A 139 -16.29 -2.47 16.12
C GLY A 139 -16.63 -3.07 14.77
N THR A 140 -17.11 -4.33 14.78
CA THR A 140 -17.42 -5.10 13.55
C THR A 140 -18.61 -4.55 12.76
N ASN A 141 -19.45 -3.71 13.37
CA ASN A 141 -20.61 -3.05 12.73
C ASN A 141 -20.23 -1.69 12.12
N SER A 142 -18.94 -1.38 12.07
CA SER A 142 -18.46 -0.12 11.52
C SER A 142 -18.87 0.08 10.06
N ARG A 143 -19.11 1.34 9.71
CA ARG A 143 -19.29 1.74 8.32
C ARG A 143 -18.05 1.36 7.52
N PRO A 144 -18.16 1.15 6.19
CA PRO A 144 -17.00 0.94 5.34
C PRO A 144 -15.97 2.06 5.57
N LEU A 145 -14.73 1.69 5.88
CA LEU A 145 -13.64 2.60 6.15
C LEU A 145 -12.62 2.52 5.00
N VAL A 146 -12.38 3.64 4.32
CA VAL A 146 -11.35 3.73 3.29
C VAL A 146 -10.25 4.65 3.78
N ILE A 147 -9.04 4.12 3.88
CA ILE A 147 -7.84 4.84 4.29
C ILE A 147 -7.22 5.52 3.06
N ILE A 148 -6.89 6.79 3.20
CA ILE A 148 -6.26 7.62 2.17
C ILE A 148 -4.92 8.10 2.72
N ASP A 149 -3.85 7.87 1.96
CA ASP A 149 -2.54 8.47 2.17
C ASP A 149 -2.05 9.14 0.88
N HIS A 150 -0.76 9.47 0.81
CA HIS A 150 -0.21 10.12 -0.38
C HIS A 150 -0.12 9.16 -1.59
N GLN A 151 0.44 7.95 -1.40
CA GLN A 151 0.77 7.00 -2.48
C GLN A 151 0.31 5.56 -2.22
N GLY A 152 -0.51 5.29 -1.21
CA GLY A 152 -1.01 3.95 -0.88
C GLY A 152 -0.02 3.07 -0.08
N LYS A 153 1.04 3.66 0.48
CA LYS A 153 2.07 2.91 1.25
C LYS A 153 1.78 2.91 2.74
N GLN A 154 1.60 4.09 3.33
CA GLN A 154 1.29 4.25 4.76
C GLN A 154 -0.15 3.84 5.08
N GLY A 155 -1.06 4.00 4.12
CA GLY A 155 -2.45 3.60 4.27
C GLY A 155 -2.64 2.12 4.56
N LEU A 156 -1.79 1.25 4.01
CA LEU A 156 -1.80 -0.18 4.32
C LEU A 156 -1.45 -0.49 5.77
N ASP A 157 -0.54 0.27 6.39
CA ASP A 157 -0.20 0.10 7.81
C ASP A 157 -1.36 0.53 8.71
N ALA A 158 -2.00 1.65 8.39
CA ALA A 158 -3.20 2.10 9.08
C ALA A 158 -4.36 1.11 8.91
N ALA A 159 -4.59 0.58 7.70
CA ALA A 159 -5.61 -0.44 7.47
C ALA A 159 -5.35 -1.71 8.30
N ALA A 160 -4.10 -2.18 8.31
CA ALA A 160 -3.71 -3.34 9.12
C ALA A 160 -3.90 -3.10 10.64
N TYR A 161 -3.67 -1.88 11.11
CA TYR A 161 -3.93 -1.49 12.49
C TYR A 161 -5.43 -1.60 12.83
N PHE A 162 -6.31 -1.02 12.04
CA PHE A 162 -7.76 -1.11 12.26
C PHE A 162 -8.28 -2.55 12.18
N MET A 163 -7.82 -3.32 11.19
CA MET A 163 -8.18 -4.74 11.05
C MET A 163 -7.71 -5.58 12.24
N GLY A 164 -6.51 -5.30 12.77
CA GLY A 164 -5.98 -5.96 13.97
C GLY A 164 -6.80 -5.69 15.24
N HIS A 165 -7.59 -4.62 15.24
CA HIS A 165 -8.52 -4.25 16.30
C HIS A 165 -9.97 -4.70 16.03
N GLY A 166 -10.19 -5.57 15.03
CA GLY A 166 -11.45 -6.22 14.78
C GLY A 166 -12.37 -5.54 13.75
N LEU A 167 -11.92 -4.47 13.08
CA LEU A 167 -12.68 -3.89 11.97
C LEU A 167 -12.54 -4.79 10.72
N THR A 168 -13.65 -5.21 10.14
CA THR A 168 -13.65 -6.13 9.00
C THR A 168 -13.81 -5.45 7.65
N ASN A 169 -14.40 -4.26 7.65
CA ASN A 169 -14.74 -3.54 6.42
C ASN A 169 -13.79 -2.33 6.18
N VAL A 170 -12.49 -2.63 6.12
CA VAL A 170 -11.42 -1.65 5.90
C VAL A 170 -10.83 -1.84 4.50
N ARG A 171 -10.65 -0.74 3.79
CA ARG A 171 -9.93 -0.67 2.51
C ARG A 171 -8.85 0.39 2.57
N CYS A 172 -7.89 0.30 1.67
CA CYS A 172 -6.88 1.33 1.46
C CYS A 172 -6.93 1.76 -0.01
N LEU A 173 -6.96 3.06 -0.26
CA LEU A 173 -6.99 3.59 -1.62
C LEU A 173 -5.66 3.27 -2.34
N ARG A 174 -5.73 2.48 -3.41
CA ARG A 174 -4.56 2.14 -4.22
C ARG A 174 -3.92 3.42 -4.77
N GLY A 175 -2.62 3.56 -4.53
CA GLY A 175 -1.85 4.72 -4.96
C GLY A 175 -2.23 6.04 -4.28
N GLY A 176 -3.10 6.00 -3.26
CA GLY A 176 -3.46 7.14 -2.43
C GLY A 176 -4.09 8.30 -3.21
N ILE A 177 -3.98 9.50 -2.65
CA ILE A 177 -4.53 10.72 -3.29
C ILE A 177 -3.83 11.04 -4.61
N ASP A 178 -2.58 10.64 -4.79
CA ASP A 178 -1.87 10.85 -6.06
C ASP A 178 -2.52 10.08 -7.21
N ALA A 179 -2.89 8.82 -7.02
CA ALA A 179 -3.63 8.04 -8.01
C ALA A 179 -5.06 8.58 -8.21
N TRP A 180 -5.74 8.98 -7.14
CA TRP A 180 -7.05 9.63 -7.22
C TRP A 180 -7.02 10.87 -8.12
N SER A 181 -6.02 11.74 -7.94
CA SER A 181 -5.85 12.95 -8.74
C SER A 181 -5.56 12.68 -10.22
N GLN A 182 -5.05 11.50 -10.56
CA GLN A 182 -4.75 11.12 -11.94
C GLN A 182 -5.93 10.42 -12.63
N GLU A 183 -6.67 9.62 -11.88
CA GLU A 183 -7.64 8.69 -12.45
C GLU A 183 -9.09 9.15 -12.28
N VAL A 184 -9.39 9.99 -11.27
CA VAL A 184 -10.75 10.41 -10.92
C VAL A 184 -10.92 11.92 -10.97
N ASP A 185 -10.13 12.66 -10.19
CA ASP A 185 -10.21 14.13 -10.15
C ASP A 185 -8.95 14.75 -10.76
N THR A 186 -8.93 14.83 -12.08
CA THR A 186 -7.78 15.38 -12.83
C THR A 186 -7.58 16.88 -12.65
N GLY A 187 -8.54 17.59 -12.06
CA GLY A 187 -8.42 19.00 -11.65
C GLY A 187 -7.74 19.18 -10.30
N MET A 188 -7.58 18.12 -9.53
CA MET A 188 -6.95 18.17 -8.21
C MET A 188 -5.47 18.52 -8.30
N ARG A 189 -5.03 19.47 -7.45
CA ARG A 189 -3.61 19.86 -7.39
C ARG A 189 -2.76 18.68 -6.91
N ARG A 190 -1.73 18.34 -7.68
CA ARG A 190 -0.73 17.33 -7.31
C ARG A 190 0.48 17.97 -6.65
N TYR A 191 1.08 17.26 -5.71
CA TYR A 191 2.32 17.65 -5.05
C TYR A 191 3.25 16.43 -4.89
N ARG A 192 4.53 16.68 -4.70
CA ARG A 192 5.53 15.65 -4.39
C ARG A 192 6.05 15.93 -2.99
N LEU A 193 6.20 14.88 -2.21
CA LEU A 193 6.97 14.94 -0.97
C LEU A 193 8.45 15.01 -1.37
N GLY A 194 9.14 16.04 -0.88
CA GLY A 194 10.57 16.27 -1.12
C GLY A 194 11.46 15.23 -0.47
#